data_fa5517af8914d8d35f2ba2db2dca1c36
#
_entry.id   fa5517af8914d8d35f2ba2db2dca1c36
#
_cell.length_a   1.000
_cell.length_b   1.000
_cell.length_c   1.000
_cell.angle_alpha   90.00
_cell.angle_beta   90.00
_cell.angle_gamma   90.00
#
_symmetry.space_group_name_H-M   'P 1'
#
loop_
_entity.id
_entity.type
_entity.pdbx_description
1 polymer ?
#
loop_
_entity_poly.entity_id
_entity_poly.type
_entity_poly.pdbx_seq_one_letter_code
_entity_poly.pdbx_strand_id
1 'polypeptide(L)'
;MPYPAKVTATMSWQDIPTCKSQGLDVEYLMLRGIFMPPGVSQDQVDFYVELFKKVRELPEWKKYTEDAAFNTTFLTGKDYVEWVTRAEATHRQLMQEAGFLAK
;
A
#
# COMPACT_ATOMS: atom_id res chain seq x y z
N MET A 1 9.33 6.52 5.04
CA MET A 1 7.99 6.63 4.44
C MET A 1 8.05 6.20 2.98
N PRO A 2 7.18 5.31 2.51
CA PRO A 2 7.21 4.93 1.12
C PRO A 2 6.81 6.14 0.27
N TYR A 3 7.68 6.49 -0.61
CA TYR A 3 7.41 7.52 -1.59
C TYR A 3 6.66 6.89 -2.76
N PRO A 4 5.58 7.48 -3.27
CA PRO A 4 4.86 6.87 -4.37
C PRO A 4 5.79 6.72 -5.58
N ALA A 5 5.66 5.59 -6.27
CA ALA A 5 6.44 5.31 -7.47
C ALA A 5 6.21 6.38 -8.56
N LYS A 6 5.09 7.07 -8.48
CA LYS A 6 4.71 8.10 -9.42
C LYS A 6 4.15 9.30 -8.66
N VAL A 7 4.85 10.42 -8.75
CA VAL A 7 4.44 11.67 -8.11
C VAL A 7 3.65 12.49 -9.11
N THR A 8 2.47 12.94 -8.71
CA THR A 8 1.66 13.84 -9.54
C THR A 8 1.92 15.30 -9.15
N ALA A 9 1.58 16.23 -10.03
CA ALA A 9 1.79 17.66 -9.80
C ALA A 9 0.97 18.24 -8.62
N THR A 10 -0.04 17.51 -8.16
CA THR A 10 -0.91 17.91 -7.03
C THR A 10 -0.47 17.32 -5.69
N MET A 11 0.46 16.38 -5.69
CA MET A 11 0.97 15.75 -4.47
C MET A 11 1.96 16.64 -3.75
N SER A 12 1.97 16.56 -2.41
CA SER A 12 3.05 17.10 -1.60
C SER A 12 4.37 16.43 -1.97
N TRP A 13 5.46 17.15 -1.80
CA TRP A 13 6.83 16.66 -2.09
C TRP A 13 7.05 16.28 -3.57
N GLN A 14 6.32 16.88 -4.48
CA GLN A 14 6.47 16.64 -5.91
C GLN A 14 7.88 16.94 -6.46
N ASP A 15 8.62 17.76 -5.78
CA ASP A 15 10.00 18.17 -6.10
C ASP A 15 11.07 17.21 -5.58
N ILE A 16 10.68 16.22 -4.76
CA ILE A 16 11.62 15.21 -4.26
C ILE A 16 11.80 14.11 -5.33
N PRO A 17 13.04 13.85 -5.77
CA PRO A 17 13.29 12.86 -6.80
C PRO A 17 13.05 11.44 -6.27
N THR A 18 12.61 10.56 -7.16
CA THR A 18 12.49 9.12 -6.84
C THR A 18 13.85 8.43 -6.98
N CYS A 19 14.00 7.26 -6.34
CA CYS A 19 15.21 6.45 -6.50
C CYS A 19 15.46 6.11 -7.97
N LYS A 20 14.43 5.76 -8.72
CA LYS A 20 14.54 5.45 -10.15
C LYS A 20 15.05 6.65 -10.96
N SER A 21 14.59 7.85 -10.66
CA SER A 21 15.04 9.06 -11.33
C SER A 21 16.50 9.42 -11.04
N GLN A 22 17.07 8.86 -9.97
CA GLN A 22 18.45 9.04 -9.57
C GLN A 22 19.36 7.86 -9.98
N GLY A 23 18.86 6.97 -10.85
CA GLY A 23 19.64 5.85 -11.39
C GLY A 23 19.59 4.56 -10.54
N LEU A 24 18.84 4.57 -9.45
CA LEU A 24 18.68 3.39 -8.60
C LEU A 24 17.31 2.74 -8.88
N ASP A 25 17.32 1.59 -9.55
CA ASP A 25 16.10 0.87 -9.92
C ASP A 25 15.52 0.12 -8.72
N VAL A 26 15.01 0.86 -7.76
CA VAL A 26 14.36 0.34 -6.55
C VAL A 26 13.00 0.97 -6.39
N GLU A 27 12.03 0.16 -6.01
CA GLU A 27 10.71 0.60 -5.63
C GLU A 27 10.27 -0.18 -4.38
N TYR A 28 9.84 0.56 -3.36
CA TYR A 28 9.30 -0.03 -2.14
C TYR A 28 7.99 0.65 -1.80
N LEU A 29 6.92 -0.14 -1.76
CA LEU A 29 5.59 0.31 -1.37
C LEU A 29 5.26 -0.22 0.03
N MET A 30 5.04 0.69 0.98
CA MET A 30 4.66 0.32 2.33
C MET A 30 3.26 -0.30 2.33
N LEU A 31 3.17 -1.46 2.97
CA LEU A 31 1.90 -2.12 3.18
C LEU A 31 1.09 -1.39 4.26
N ARG A 32 -0.12 -1.00 3.91
CA ARG A 32 -1.15 -0.59 4.86
C ARG A 32 -2.42 -1.34 4.51
N GLY A 33 -3.07 -1.91 5.52
CA GLY A 33 -4.24 -2.71 5.26
C GLY A 33 -5.10 -2.90 6.49
N ILE A 34 -6.32 -3.34 6.26
CA ILE A 34 -7.30 -3.65 7.29
C ILE A 34 -7.65 -5.12 7.15
N PHE A 35 -7.63 -5.82 8.27
CA PHE A 35 -7.95 -7.24 8.35
C PHE A 35 -9.22 -7.44 9.14
N MET A 36 -9.97 -8.47 8.76
CA MET A 36 -11.10 -8.96 9.55
C MET A 36 -10.67 -10.24 10.30
N PRO A 37 -11.28 -10.53 11.43
CA PRO A 37 -10.98 -11.78 12.15
C PRO A 37 -11.41 -13.00 11.34
N PRO A 38 -10.83 -14.18 11.62
CA PRO A 38 -11.27 -15.39 10.96
C PRO A 38 -12.73 -15.71 11.30
N GLY A 39 -13.40 -16.43 10.40
CA GLY A 39 -14.78 -16.88 10.61
C GLY A 39 -15.86 -15.87 10.21
N VAL A 40 -15.51 -14.71 9.67
CA VAL A 40 -16.50 -13.78 9.11
C VAL A 40 -17.09 -14.30 7.81
N SER A 41 -18.34 -13.94 7.53
CA SER A 41 -19.00 -14.33 6.28
C SER A 41 -18.52 -13.48 5.11
N GLN A 42 -18.72 -13.97 3.88
CA GLN A 42 -18.43 -13.22 2.67
C GLN A 42 -19.27 -11.94 2.59
N ASP A 43 -20.51 -11.97 3.04
CA ASP A 43 -21.38 -10.79 3.07
C ASP A 43 -20.83 -9.69 3.97
N GLN A 44 -20.23 -10.06 5.12
CA GLN A 44 -19.55 -9.10 6.01
C GLN A 44 -18.33 -8.48 5.33
N VAL A 45 -17.53 -9.28 4.64
CA VAL A 45 -16.38 -8.78 3.86
C VAL A 45 -16.85 -7.82 2.77
N ASP A 46 -17.85 -8.20 2.01
CA ASP A 46 -18.39 -7.40 0.90
C ASP A 46 -18.94 -6.05 1.40
N PHE A 47 -19.61 -6.05 2.55
CA PHE A 47 -20.11 -4.82 3.17
C PHE A 47 -18.98 -3.80 3.41
N TYR A 48 -17.88 -4.24 4.04
CA TYR A 48 -16.76 -3.34 4.32
C TYR A 48 -15.98 -2.96 3.07
N VAL A 49 -15.84 -3.85 2.11
CA VAL A 49 -15.21 -3.52 0.81
C VAL A 49 -15.97 -2.41 0.11
N GLU A 50 -17.30 -2.51 0.05
CA GLU A 50 -18.14 -1.47 -0.57
C GLU A 50 -18.09 -0.16 0.23
N LEU A 51 -18.05 -0.23 1.56
CA LEU A 51 -17.91 0.94 2.41
C LEU A 51 -16.60 1.69 2.11
N PHE A 52 -15.47 0.98 2.05
CA PHE A 52 -14.17 1.58 1.75
C PHE A 52 -14.07 2.11 0.32
N LYS A 53 -14.70 1.44 -0.64
CA LYS A 53 -14.82 1.98 -2.00
C LYS A 53 -15.50 3.34 -2.02
N LYS A 54 -16.60 3.49 -1.29
CA LYS A 54 -17.32 4.77 -1.17
C LYS A 54 -16.47 5.83 -0.49
N VAL A 55 -15.79 5.49 0.60
CA VAL A 55 -14.93 6.44 1.34
C VAL A 55 -13.82 7.00 0.46
N ARG A 56 -13.16 6.14 -0.35
CA ARG A 56 -12.07 6.60 -1.20
C ARG A 56 -12.51 7.51 -2.36
N GLU A 57 -13.78 7.56 -2.68
CA GLU A 57 -14.34 8.49 -3.68
C GLU A 57 -14.65 9.88 -3.08
N LEU A 58 -14.64 10.02 -1.77
CA LEU A 58 -14.91 11.30 -1.12
C LEU A 58 -13.78 12.32 -1.38
N PRO A 59 -14.13 13.60 -1.63
CA PRO A 59 -13.12 14.63 -1.85
C PRO A 59 -12.16 14.79 -0.68
N GLU A 60 -12.63 14.63 0.55
CA GLU A 60 -11.82 14.70 1.77
C GLU A 60 -10.74 13.62 1.81
N TRP A 61 -11.09 12.40 1.41
CA TRP A 61 -10.11 11.30 1.32
C TRP A 61 -9.08 11.55 0.21
N LYS A 62 -9.53 12.00 -0.95
CA LYS A 62 -8.64 12.32 -2.06
C LYS A 62 -7.65 13.42 -1.68
N LYS A 63 -8.15 14.48 -1.04
CA LYS A 63 -7.29 15.55 -0.55
C LYS A 63 -6.28 15.05 0.49
N TYR A 64 -6.72 14.24 1.43
CA TYR A 64 -5.84 13.66 2.46
C TYR A 64 -4.70 12.83 1.84
N THR A 65 -5.01 12.00 0.87
CA THR A 65 -4.01 11.15 0.21
C THR A 65 -3.03 11.96 -0.65
N GLU A 66 -3.49 13.03 -1.29
CA GLU A 66 -2.64 13.96 -2.04
C GLU A 66 -1.70 14.73 -1.11
N ASP A 67 -2.24 15.32 -0.05
CA ASP A 67 -1.46 16.09 0.92
C ASP A 67 -0.39 15.22 1.60
N ALA A 68 -0.68 13.96 1.84
CA ALA A 68 0.25 13.02 2.44
C ALA A 68 1.14 12.27 1.42
N ALA A 69 0.95 12.53 0.13
CA ALA A 69 1.64 11.85 -0.97
C ALA A 69 1.52 10.31 -0.90
N PHE A 70 0.34 9.81 -0.51
CA PHE A 70 0.09 8.38 -0.42
C PHE A 70 -0.17 7.77 -1.80
N ASN A 71 0.28 6.53 -1.97
CA ASN A 71 -0.13 5.70 -3.08
C ASN A 71 -1.62 5.34 -2.90
N THR A 72 -2.40 5.51 -3.96
CA THR A 72 -3.85 5.30 -3.93
C THR A 72 -4.29 3.93 -4.46
N THR A 73 -3.37 2.99 -4.62
CA THR A 73 -3.70 1.61 -4.98
C THR A 73 -4.69 1.02 -3.96
N PHE A 74 -5.69 0.33 -4.47
CA PHE A 74 -6.73 -0.28 -3.65
C PHE A 74 -6.91 -1.74 -4.08
N LEU A 75 -6.58 -2.65 -3.18
CA LEU A 75 -6.70 -4.09 -3.40
C LEU A 75 -7.64 -4.68 -2.35
N THR A 76 -8.46 -5.62 -2.76
CA THR A 76 -9.41 -6.33 -1.91
C THR A 76 -9.41 -7.82 -2.20
N GLY A 77 -9.91 -8.62 -1.26
CA GLY A 77 -10.14 -10.05 -1.46
C GLY A 77 -8.88 -10.78 -1.91
N LYS A 78 -9.01 -11.57 -2.96
CA LYS A 78 -7.94 -12.43 -3.46
C LYS A 78 -6.71 -11.63 -3.90
N ASP A 79 -6.90 -10.53 -4.62
CA ASP A 79 -5.79 -9.70 -5.10
C ASP A 79 -4.97 -9.13 -3.94
N TYR A 80 -5.66 -8.74 -2.86
CA TYR A 80 -5.00 -8.27 -1.64
C TYR A 80 -4.20 -9.38 -0.96
N VAL A 81 -4.78 -10.58 -0.85
CA VAL A 81 -4.09 -11.75 -0.27
C VAL A 81 -2.85 -12.11 -1.08
N GLU A 82 -2.95 -12.13 -2.40
CA GLU A 82 -1.80 -12.42 -3.26
C GLU A 82 -0.70 -11.37 -3.11
N TRP A 83 -1.08 -10.10 -3.03
CA TRP A 83 -0.12 -9.01 -2.83
C TRP A 83 0.59 -9.13 -1.48
N VAL A 84 -0.15 -9.37 -0.40
CA VAL A 84 0.41 -9.54 0.96
C VAL A 84 1.35 -10.76 1.01
N THR A 85 0.97 -11.86 0.39
CA THR A 85 1.79 -13.08 0.35
C THR A 85 3.13 -12.83 -0.35
N ARG A 86 3.11 -12.12 -1.48
CA ARG A 86 4.36 -11.76 -2.18
C ARG A 86 5.19 -10.78 -1.36
N ALA A 87 4.56 -9.78 -0.75
CA ALA A 87 5.25 -8.80 0.08
C ALA A 87 5.91 -9.46 1.30
N GLU A 88 5.23 -10.40 1.95
CA GLU A 88 5.77 -11.16 3.09
C GLU A 88 6.99 -11.99 2.67
N ALA A 89 6.91 -12.69 1.56
CA ALA A 89 8.02 -13.49 1.05
C ALA A 89 9.25 -12.62 0.74
N THR A 90 9.05 -11.47 0.10
CA THR A 90 10.13 -10.53 -0.19
C THR A 90 10.77 -9.98 1.08
N HIS A 91 9.95 -9.56 2.04
CA HIS A 91 10.47 -9.04 3.31
C HIS A 91 11.21 -10.12 4.10
N ARG A 92 10.71 -11.34 4.11
CA ARG A 92 11.38 -12.48 4.77
C ARG A 92 12.77 -12.71 4.19
N GLN A 93 12.87 -12.72 2.87
CA GLN A 93 14.15 -12.87 2.18
C GLN A 93 15.12 -11.74 2.55
N LEU A 94 14.69 -10.51 2.42
CA LEU A 94 15.53 -9.34 2.73
C LEU A 94 15.98 -9.32 4.20
N MET A 95 15.10 -9.67 5.11
CA MET A 95 15.42 -9.74 6.54
C MET A 95 16.41 -10.88 6.82
N GLN A 96 16.28 -11.99 6.12
CA GLN A 96 17.22 -13.11 6.25
C GLN A 96 18.61 -12.71 5.75
N GLU A 97 18.71 -12.08 4.59
CA GLU A 97 19.96 -11.60 4.00
C GLU A 97 20.64 -10.55 4.91
N ALA A 98 19.84 -9.69 5.55
CA ALA A 98 20.32 -8.68 6.48
C ALA A 98 20.59 -9.20 7.91
N GLY A 99 20.28 -10.47 8.19
CA GLY A 99 20.47 -11.06 9.52
C GLY A 99 19.45 -10.65 10.59
N PHE A 100 18.30 -10.13 10.17
CA PHE A 100 17.25 -9.65 11.09
C PHE A 100 16.12 -10.66 11.32
N LEU A 101 16.17 -11.81 10.68
CA LEU A 101 15.14 -12.83 10.89
C LEU A 101 15.34 -13.50 12.25
N ALA A 102 14.27 -13.53 13.06
CA ALA A 102 14.30 -14.23 14.34
C ALA A 102 14.53 -15.73 14.12
N LYS A 103 15.35 -16.31 14.96
CA LYS A 103 15.63 -17.75 14.93
C LYS A 103 14.56 -18.53 15.67
#